data_59e9a7ab9fbffe8576f2ae6ccb63c832
#
_entry.id   59e9a7ab9fbffe8576f2ae6ccb63c832
#
_cell.length_a   1.000
_cell.length_b   1.000
_cell.length_c   1.000
_cell.angle_alpha   90.00
_cell.angle_beta   90.00
_cell.angle_gamma   90.00
#
_symmetry.space_group_name_H-M   'P 1'
#
loop_
_entity.id
_entity.type
_entity.pdbx_description
1 polymer ?
#
loop_
_entity_poly.entity_id
_entity_poly.type
_entity_poly.pdbx_seq_one_letter_code
_entity_poly.pdbx_strand_id
1 'polypeptide(L)'
;MSRYLVTSALPYANGPIHFGHVTGAYLPADVYVRTLRMQGEEVLFVCGADEHGTAITINAEQEGVGYPEYVARWRDSIKSTFDRFGMRFDVWSGTSICPEHAATSQEFFTKLDANGYLQKKTSEQLYCVKDRMFLADRYVIGTCYYCGHEAARGNECPKCGQELEPLKMKVVACKVCGTTPERRATLHWYLD
;
A
#
# COMPACT_ATOMS: atom_id res chain seq x y z
N MET A 1 -14.24 16.67 -31.11
CA MET A 1 -13.50 16.84 -29.84
C MET A 1 -13.74 15.58 -29.05
N SER A 2 -12.71 14.81 -28.82
CA SER A 2 -12.81 13.57 -28.04
C SER A 2 -12.62 13.87 -26.56
N ARG A 3 -13.15 12.98 -25.68
CA ARG A 3 -13.01 13.08 -24.23
C ARG A 3 -12.06 12.01 -23.73
N TYR A 4 -11.12 12.40 -22.92
CA TYR A 4 -10.12 11.51 -22.34
C TYR A 4 -10.15 11.57 -20.81
N LEU A 5 -10.19 10.41 -20.17
CA LEU A 5 -9.87 10.24 -18.77
C LEU A 5 -8.48 9.63 -18.67
N VAL A 6 -7.56 10.38 -18.09
CA VAL A 6 -6.17 9.93 -17.87
C VAL A 6 -5.94 9.76 -16.38
N THR A 7 -5.41 8.62 -15.98
CA THR A 7 -5.04 8.30 -14.61
C THR A 7 -3.56 7.96 -14.53
N SER A 8 -2.94 8.27 -13.40
CA SER A 8 -1.60 7.76 -13.05
C SER A 8 -1.70 6.80 -11.88
N ALA A 9 -0.69 5.93 -11.71
CA ALA A 9 -0.57 5.09 -10.52
C ALA A 9 -0.61 5.97 -9.26
N LEU A 10 -1.34 5.53 -8.23
CA LEU A 10 -1.41 6.23 -6.96
C LEU A 10 -0.05 6.14 -6.25
N PRO A 11 0.64 7.26 -5.97
CA PRO A 11 1.87 7.22 -5.18
C PRO A 11 1.56 6.83 -3.74
N TYR A 12 2.38 5.93 -3.19
CA TYR A 12 2.22 5.46 -1.83
C TYR A 12 2.73 6.50 -0.83
N ALA A 13 1.85 6.98 0.06
CA ALA A 13 2.14 8.03 1.05
C ALA A 13 2.98 7.52 2.23
N ASN A 14 4.13 6.92 1.93
CA ASN A 14 5.02 6.26 2.90
C ASN A 14 6.44 6.80 2.88
N GLY A 15 6.70 7.85 2.14
CA GLY A 15 8.00 8.46 1.97
C GLY A 15 8.07 9.37 0.75
N PRO A 16 9.23 10.00 0.51
CA PRO A 16 9.43 10.84 -0.66
C PRO A 16 9.42 10.00 -1.93
N ILE A 17 8.83 10.54 -2.99
CA ILE A 17 8.97 9.95 -4.32
C ILE A 17 10.38 10.25 -4.87
N HIS A 18 10.94 9.28 -5.59
CA HIS A 18 12.25 9.43 -6.24
C HIS A 18 12.11 9.56 -7.76
N PHE A 19 13.23 9.84 -8.43
CA PHE A 19 13.28 10.07 -9.86
C PHE A 19 12.62 8.93 -10.67
N GLY A 20 12.83 7.67 -10.30
CA GLY A 20 12.20 6.53 -10.96
C GLY A 20 10.67 6.54 -10.91
N HIS A 21 10.08 7.00 -9.81
CA HIS A 21 8.63 7.17 -9.74
C HIS A 21 8.17 8.26 -10.73
N VAL A 22 8.86 9.42 -10.74
CA VAL A 22 8.50 10.55 -11.59
C VAL A 22 8.58 10.17 -13.06
N THR A 23 9.70 9.60 -13.49
CA THR A 23 9.93 9.28 -14.91
C THR A 23 9.19 8.04 -15.40
N GLY A 24 8.91 7.08 -14.51
CA GLY A 24 8.26 5.82 -14.89
C GLY A 24 6.75 5.91 -15.00
N ALA A 25 6.10 6.76 -14.17
CA ALA A 25 4.64 6.79 -14.10
C ALA A 25 4.04 8.18 -14.37
N TYR A 26 4.55 9.22 -13.73
CA TYR A 26 3.86 10.52 -13.69
C TYR A 26 4.22 11.42 -14.86
N LEU A 27 5.50 11.52 -15.20
CA LEU A 27 5.96 12.34 -16.31
C LEU A 27 5.41 11.88 -17.67
N PRO A 28 5.40 10.57 -18.00
CA PRO A 28 4.78 10.09 -19.24
C PRO A 28 3.29 10.46 -19.34
N ALA A 29 2.53 10.30 -18.24
CA ALA A 29 1.12 10.68 -18.21
C ALA A 29 0.93 12.19 -18.39
N ASP A 30 1.74 13.03 -17.72
CA ASP A 30 1.69 14.48 -17.85
C ASP A 30 2.01 14.95 -19.27
N VAL A 31 3.03 14.39 -19.89
CA VAL A 31 3.38 14.69 -21.31
C VAL A 31 2.22 14.33 -22.23
N TYR A 32 1.60 13.18 -22.03
CA TYR A 32 0.45 12.75 -22.81
C TYR A 32 -0.74 13.72 -22.65
N VAL A 33 -1.07 14.08 -21.42
CA VAL A 33 -2.14 15.03 -21.09
C VAL A 33 -1.89 16.39 -21.74
N ARG A 34 -0.66 16.93 -21.61
CA ARG A 34 -0.29 18.20 -22.26
C ARG A 34 -0.45 18.15 -23.77
N THR A 35 -0.03 17.05 -24.39
CA THR A 35 -0.17 16.84 -25.84
C THR A 35 -1.63 16.87 -26.26
N LEU A 36 -2.51 16.12 -25.58
CA LEU A 36 -3.94 16.13 -25.87
C LEU A 36 -4.57 17.50 -25.69
N ARG A 37 -4.23 18.21 -24.63
CA ARG A 37 -4.72 19.59 -24.39
C ARG A 37 -4.26 20.56 -25.47
N MET A 38 -3.02 20.44 -25.94
CA MET A 38 -2.51 21.27 -27.04
C MET A 38 -3.21 20.96 -28.37
N GLN A 39 -3.72 19.73 -28.57
CA GLN A 39 -4.53 19.34 -29.71
C GLN A 39 -6.00 19.80 -29.59
N GLY A 40 -6.38 20.45 -28.50
CA GLY A 40 -7.74 20.92 -28.25
C GLY A 40 -8.71 19.84 -27.75
N GLU A 41 -8.20 18.69 -27.29
CA GLU A 41 -9.03 17.63 -26.72
C GLU A 41 -9.48 17.92 -25.29
N GLU A 42 -10.65 17.43 -24.89
CA GLU A 42 -11.15 17.51 -23.53
C GLU A 42 -10.50 16.41 -22.67
N VAL A 43 -9.70 16.81 -21.66
CA VAL A 43 -8.93 15.87 -20.83
C VAL A 43 -9.21 16.10 -19.37
N LEU A 44 -9.62 15.04 -18.67
CA LEU A 44 -9.67 14.95 -17.21
C LEU A 44 -8.47 14.12 -16.73
N PHE A 45 -7.54 14.76 -16.00
CA PHE A 45 -6.35 14.12 -15.45
C PHE A 45 -6.51 13.92 -13.95
N VAL A 46 -6.56 12.66 -13.50
CA VAL A 46 -6.88 12.29 -12.12
C VAL A 46 -5.73 11.50 -11.50
N CYS A 47 -5.36 11.86 -10.28
CA CYS A 47 -4.45 11.11 -9.43
C CYS A 47 -4.79 11.34 -7.96
N GLY A 48 -4.14 10.59 -7.06
CA GLY A 48 -4.27 10.74 -5.62
C GLY A 48 -3.18 9.94 -4.93
N ALA A 49 -3.05 10.09 -3.61
CA ALA A 49 -2.12 9.31 -2.81
C ALA A 49 -2.78 8.02 -2.30
N ASP A 50 -2.03 6.90 -2.35
CA ASP A 50 -2.37 5.68 -1.64
C ASP A 50 -1.92 5.81 -0.19
N GLU A 51 -2.90 5.82 0.74
CA GLU A 51 -2.70 6.21 2.14
C GLU A 51 -3.00 5.08 3.13
N HIS A 52 -3.12 3.84 2.66
CA HIS A 52 -3.36 2.67 3.50
C HIS A 52 -2.26 1.62 3.35
N GLY A 53 -2.05 0.85 4.39
CA GLY A 53 -1.16 -0.31 4.35
C GLY A 53 -0.17 -0.40 5.50
N THR A 54 0.34 -1.60 5.69
CA THR A 54 1.17 -2.00 6.84
C THR A 54 2.46 -1.18 6.97
N ALA A 55 3.07 -0.79 5.83
CA ALA A 55 4.32 -0.03 5.89
C ALA A 55 4.10 1.40 6.42
N ILE A 56 2.97 2.03 6.11
CA ILE A 56 2.58 3.33 6.68
C ILE A 56 2.41 3.18 8.20
N THR A 57 1.67 2.16 8.64
CA THR A 57 1.45 1.89 10.06
C THR A 57 2.76 1.75 10.82
N ILE A 58 3.67 0.88 10.34
CA ILE A 58 4.97 0.65 10.97
C ILE A 58 5.80 1.94 11.06
N ASN A 59 5.86 2.71 9.98
CA ASN A 59 6.69 3.91 9.94
C ASN A 59 6.12 5.04 10.81
N ALA A 60 4.79 5.22 10.81
CA ALA A 60 4.13 6.18 11.70
C ALA A 60 4.36 5.84 13.19
N GLU A 61 4.26 4.57 13.56
CA GLU A 61 4.55 4.09 14.91
C GLU A 61 6.02 4.31 15.30
N GLN A 62 6.96 4.05 14.38
CA GLN A 62 8.39 4.29 14.63
C GLN A 62 8.72 5.77 14.80
N GLU A 63 8.02 6.65 14.10
CA GLU A 63 8.17 8.10 14.24
C GLU A 63 7.37 8.67 15.43
N GLY A 64 6.47 7.89 16.03
CA GLY A 64 5.62 8.34 17.13
C GLY A 64 4.55 9.36 16.74
N VAL A 65 4.12 9.33 15.47
CA VAL A 65 3.09 10.23 14.93
C VAL A 65 1.80 9.48 14.60
N GLY A 66 0.67 10.20 14.59
CA GLY A 66 -0.62 9.62 14.18
C GLY A 66 -0.67 9.27 12.68
N TYR A 67 -1.39 8.22 12.31
CA TYR A 67 -1.52 7.79 10.90
C TYR A 67 -2.05 8.90 10.00
N PRO A 68 -3.10 9.67 10.36
CA PRO A 68 -3.58 10.77 9.51
C PRO A 68 -2.53 11.86 9.28
N GLU A 69 -1.74 12.20 10.31
CA GLU A 69 -0.66 13.17 10.22
C GLU A 69 0.47 12.66 9.33
N TYR A 70 0.85 11.39 9.50
CA TYR A 70 1.90 10.75 8.70
C TYR A 70 1.57 10.77 7.20
N VAL A 71 0.38 10.31 6.81
CA VAL A 71 -0.01 10.25 5.40
C VAL A 71 -0.26 11.64 4.81
N ALA A 72 -0.81 12.58 5.57
CA ALA A 72 -1.00 13.95 5.12
C ALA A 72 0.33 14.61 4.75
N ARG A 73 1.34 14.49 5.60
CA ARG A 73 2.69 15.00 5.35
C ARG A 73 3.27 14.47 4.03
N TRP A 74 3.16 13.16 3.80
CA TRP A 74 3.72 12.56 2.58
C TRP A 74 2.88 12.87 1.35
N ARG A 75 1.55 12.88 1.43
CA ARG A 75 0.68 13.34 0.34
C ARG A 75 1.02 14.76 -0.11
N ASP A 76 1.21 15.67 0.85
CA ASP A 76 1.51 17.07 0.56
C ASP A 76 2.92 17.22 -0.02
N SER A 77 3.90 16.48 0.48
CA SER A 77 5.26 16.41 -0.07
C SER A 77 5.27 15.89 -1.52
N ILE A 78 4.52 14.85 -1.80
CA ILE A 78 4.37 14.26 -3.15
C ILE A 78 3.72 15.29 -4.08
N LYS A 79 2.62 15.90 -3.64
CA LYS A 79 1.93 16.94 -4.42
C LYS A 79 2.84 18.11 -4.74
N SER A 80 3.59 18.60 -3.75
CA SER A 80 4.58 19.68 -3.93
C SER A 80 5.64 19.29 -4.97
N THR A 81 6.08 18.03 -4.98
CA THR A 81 7.02 17.54 -5.99
C THR A 81 6.41 17.62 -7.38
N PHE A 82 5.18 17.15 -7.58
CA PHE A 82 4.47 17.26 -8.86
C PHE A 82 4.29 18.70 -9.31
N ASP A 83 3.94 19.61 -8.39
CA ASP A 83 3.79 21.04 -8.69
C ASP A 83 5.09 21.68 -9.19
N ARG A 84 6.23 21.30 -8.60
CA ARG A 84 7.57 21.74 -9.06
C ARG A 84 7.93 21.26 -10.46
N PHE A 85 7.39 20.10 -10.90
CA PHE A 85 7.48 19.63 -12.28
C PHE A 85 6.43 20.29 -13.19
N GLY A 86 5.54 21.12 -12.65
CA GLY A 86 4.44 21.73 -13.38
C GLY A 86 3.35 20.75 -13.78
N MET A 87 3.28 19.57 -13.17
CA MET A 87 2.21 18.59 -13.40
C MET A 87 0.91 19.09 -12.77
N ARG A 88 -0.15 19.15 -13.56
CA ARG A 88 -1.45 19.68 -13.12
C ARG A 88 -2.53 18.62 -13.27
N PHE A 89 -2.89 18.04 -12.16
CA PHE A 89 -4.06 17.16 -12.04
C PHE A 89 -5.32 18.00 -11.90
N ASP A 90 -6.39 17.63 -12.59
CA ASP A 90 -7.71 18.24 -12.40
C ASP A 90 -8.34 17.78 -11.09
N VAL A 91 -8.04 16.53 -10.69
CA VAL A 91 -8.41 15.97 -9.38
C VAL A 91 -7.17 15.39 -8.71
N TRP A 92 -6.88 15.86 -7.52
CA TRP A 92 -5.89 15.31 -6.60
C TRP A 92 -6.52 15.06 -5.25
N SER A 93 -6.40 13.84 -4.73
CA SER A 93 -7.00 13.43 -3.45
C SER A 93 -6.09 12.42 -2.73
N GLY A 94 -6.63 11.76 -1.72
CA GLY A 94 -5.99 10.66 -1.01
C GLY A 94 -7.03 9.62 -0.59
N THR A 95 -6.64 8.36 -0.55
CA THR A 95 -7.57 7.26 -0.26
C THR A 95 -8.16 7.34 1.15
N SER A 96 -7.46 7.97 2.10
CA SER A 96 -7.93 8.13 3.49
C SER A 96 -8.86 9.32 3.72
N ILE A 97 -8.84 10.32 2.82
CA ILE A 97 -9.63 11.56 2.98
C ILE A 97 -10.80 11.66 2.00
N CYS A 98 -10.91 10.75 1.05
CA CYS A 98 -12.00 10.72 0.08
C CYS A 98 -13.14 9.83 0.59
N PRO A 99 -14.27 10.39 1.04
CA PRO A 99 -15.36 9.60 1.60
C PRO A 99 -16.01 8.69 0.54
N GLU A 100 -16.02 9.10 -0.72
CA GLU A 100 -16.51 8.30 -1.84
C GLU A 100 -15.64 7.05 -2.04
N HIS A 101 -14.32 7.14 -1.84
CA HIS A 101 -13.42 6.00 -1.93
C HIS A 101 -13.78 4.93 -0.88
N ALA A 102 -13.97 5.33 0.37
CA ALA A 102 -14.34 4.40 1.44
C ALA A 102 -15.70 3.72 1.16
N ALA A 103 -16.70 4.51 0.78
CA ALA A 103 -18.04 4.01 0.46
C ALA A 103 -18.00 3.03 -0.71
N THR A 104 -17.29 3.38 -1.79
CA THR A 104 -17.15 2.53 -2.99
C THR A 104 -16.42 1.23 -2.66
N SER A 105 -15.33 1.28 -1.90
CA SER A 105 -14.58 0.08 -1.49
C SER A 105 -15.46 -0.89 -0.68
N GLN A 106 -16.26 -0.38 0.25
CA GLN A 106 -17.21 -1.17 1.03
C GLN A 106 -18.33 -1.76 0.15
N GLU A 107 -18.84 -0.98 -0.79
CA GLU A 107 -19.84 -1.43 -1.75
C GLU A 107 -19.30 -2.56 -2.64
N PHE A 108 -18.07 -2.45 -3.15
CA PHE A 108 -17.42 -3.50 -3.92
C PHE A 108 -17.32 -4.80 -3.11
N PHE A 109 -16.83 -4.72 -1.87
CA PHE A 109 -16.74 -5.89 -0.99
C PHE A 109 -18.10 -6.55 -0.79
N THR A 110 -19.12 -5.75 -0.46
CA THR A 110 -20.49 -6.23 -0.23
C THR A 110 -21.08 -6.89 -1.48
N LYS A 111 -20.85 -6.31 -2.65
CA LYS A 111 -21.31 -6.89 -3.93
C LYS A 111 -20.59 -8.20 -4.25
N LEU A 112 -19.28 -8.29 -4.01
CA LEU A 112 -18.53 -9.52 -4.22
C LEU A 112 -19.04 -10.64 -3.29
N ASP A 113 -19.32 -10.31 -2.03
CA ASP A 113 -19.89 -11.28 -1.07
C ASP A 113 -21.29 -11.74 -1.50
N ALA A 114 -22.18 -10.80 -1.83
CA ALA A 114 -23.54 -11.09 -2.26
C ALA A 114 -23.60 -11.94 -3.55
N ASN A 115 -22.62 -11.79 -4.43
CA ASN A 115 -22.51 -12.57 -5.66
C ASN A 115 -21.74 -13.90 -5.50
N GLY A 116 -21.32 -14.24 -4.28
CA GLY A 116 -20.67 -15.52 -3.97
C GLY A 116 -19.21 -15.63 -4.39
N TYR A 117 -18.55 -14.50 -4.70
CA TYR A 117 -17.12 -14.47 -5.05
C TYR A 117 -16.20 -14.49 -3.82
N LEU A 118 -16.75 -14.33 -2.60
CA LEU A 118 -15.95 -14.36 -1.38
C LEU A 118 -16.20 -15.65 -0.60
N GLN A 119 -15.12 -16.33 -0.27
CA GLN A 119 -15.14 -17.55 0.55
C GLN A 119 -14.51 -17.27 1.91
N LYS A 120 -15.17 -17.73 2.97
CA LYS A 120 -14.61 -17.70 4.34
C LYS A 120 -13.80 -18.95 4.59
N LYS A 121 -12.51 -18.78 4.92
CA LYS A 121 -11.62 -19.88 5.28
C LYS A 121 -10.90 -19.57 6.57
N THR A 122 -10.88 -20.51 7.49
CA THR A 122 -10.05 -20.43 8.69
C THR A 122 -8.63 -20.86 8.33
N SER A 123 -7.66 -20.02 8.66
CA SER A 123 -6.24 -20.28 8.51
C SER A 123 -5.47 -19.95 9.79
N GLU A 124 -4.32 -20.58 9.98
CA GLU A 124 -3.40 -20.20 11.05
C GLU A 124 -2.63 -18.95 10.65
N GLN A 125 -2.43 -18.05 11.61
CA GLN A 125 -1.61 -16.86 11.49
C GLN A 125 -0.74 -16.68 12.73
N LEU A 126 0.37 -15.94 12.60
CA LEU A 126 1.19 -15.56 13.74
C LEU A 126 0.52 -14.44 14.54
N TYR A 127 0.44 -14.61 15.84
CA TYR A 127 -0.16 -13.65 16.77
C TYR A 127 0.85 -13.22 17.82
N CYS A 128 1.05 -11.93 17.99
CA CYS A 128 1.85 -11.37 19.07
C CYS A 128 1.00 -11.20 20.32
N VAL A 129 1.30 -11.96 21.37
CA VAL A 129 0.57 -11.87 22.65
C VAL A 129 0.82 -10.54 23.35
N LYS A 130 2.04 -10.03 23.28
CA LYS A 130 2.43 -8.77 23.91
C LYS A 130 1.75 -7.57 23.27
N ASP A 131 1.76 -7.49 21.95
CA ASP A 131 1.16 -6.38 21.20
C ASP A 131 -0.33 -6.65 20.89
N ARG A 132 -0.86 -7.83 21.26
CA ARG A 132 -2.27 -8.24 21.12
C ARG A 132 -2.80 -8.12 19.69
N MET A 133 -1.97 -8.49 18.69
CA MET A 133 -2.35 -8.38 17.28
C MET A 133 -1.89 -9.58 16.47
N PHE A 134 -2.64 -9.90 15.40
CA PHE A 134 -2.17 -10.76 14.34
C PHE A 134 -1.09 -10.05 13.54
N LEU A 135 -0.01 -10.76 13.25
CA LEU A 135 1.14 -10.21 12.53
C LEU A 135 0.93 -10.36 11.04
N ALA A 136 0.69 -9.24 10.36
CA ALA A 136 0.87 -9.20 8.91
C ALA A 136 2.33 -9.56 8.57
N ASP A 137 2.57 -10.02 7.36
CA ASP A 137 3.87 -10.49 6.88
C ASP A 137 5.05 -9.54 7.20
N ARG A 138 4.85 -8.24 7.05
CA ARG A 138 5.87 -7.21 7.33
C ARG A 138 6.16 -6.97 8.82
N TYR A 139 5.29 -7.46 9.70
CA TYR A 139 5.52 -7.46 11.15
C TYR A 139 6.28 -8.69 11.65
N VAL A 140 6.58 -9.64 10.74
CA VAL A 140 7.33 -10.85 11.07
C VAL A 140 8.78 -10.70 10.60
N ILE A 141 9.73 -10.99 11.49
CA ILE A 141 11.13 -11.16 11.19
C ILE A 141 11.52 -12.58 11.59
N GLY A 142 12.40 -13.21 10.82
CA GLY A 142 12.88 -14.55 11.15
C GLY A 142 13.94 -15.04 10.18
N THR A 143 14.30 -16.31 10.32
CA THR A 143 15.31 -16.93 9.48
C THR A 143 14.71 -17.46 8.19
N CYS A 144 15.26 -17.00 7.06
CA CYS A 144 14.90 -17.49 5.73
C CYS A 144 15.19 -18.99 5.61
N TYR A 145 14.20 -19.77 5.21
CA TYR A 145 14.38 -21.21 5.03
C TYR A 145 15.11 -21.61 3.74
N TYR A 146 15.33 -20.69 2.81
CA TYR A 146 16.10 -20.91 1.60
C TYR A 146 17.61 -20.64 1.77
N CYS A 147 17.97 -19.51 2.37
CA CYS A 147 19.38 -19.06 2.41
C CYS A 147 19.94 -18.87 3.83
N GLY A 148 19.17 -19.08 4.88
CA GLY A 148 19.60 -18.94 6.27
C GLY A 148 19.77 -17.49 6.75
N HIS A 149 19.34 -16.49 5.99
CA HIS A 149 19.42 -15.10 6.43
C HIS A 149 18.50 -14.85 7.63
N GLU A 150 19.06 -14.38 8.75
CA GLU A 150 18.38 -14.28 10.04
C GLU A 150 17.44 -13.08 10.18
N ALA A 151 17.55 -12.08 9.31
CA ALA A 151 16.72 -10.88 9.30
C ALA A 151 15.77 -10.83 8.09
N ALA A 152 15.25 -11.97 7.66
CA ALA A 152 14.29 -12.05 6.59
C ALA A 152 12.92 -11.55 7.04
N ARG A 153 12.21 -10.87 6.16
CA ARG A 153 10.83 -10.42 6.38
C ARG A 153 9.85 -11.57 6.10
N GLY A 154 8.67 -11.52 6.68
CA GLY A 154 7.69 -12.59 6.53
C GLY A 154 7.19 -12.81 5.10
N ASN A 155 7.31 -11.83 4.21
CA ASN A 155 6.89 -11.93 2.82
C ASN A 155 8.04 -12.15 1.82
N GLU A 156 9.26 -11.70 2.16
CA GLU A 156 10.38 -11.71 1.23
C GLU A 156 11.72 -11.71 1.98
N CYS A 157 12.69 -12.43 1.46
CA CYS A 157 14.05 -12.39 1.95
C CYS A 157 14.87 -11.30 1.24
N PRO A 158 15.33 -10.25 1.93
CA PRO A 158 16.10 -9.17 1.29
C PRO A 158 17.47 -9.62 0.77
N LYS A 159 17.96 -10.81 1.19
CA LYS A 159 19.26 -11.35 0.74
C LYS A 159 19.15 -12.18 -0.52
N CYS A 160 18.16 -13.05 -0.64
CA CYS A 160 18.03 -13.94 -1.80
C CYS A 160 16.82 -13.66 -2.70
N GLY A 161 15.97 -12.66 -2.35
CA GLY A 161 14.80 -12.25 -3.14
C GLY A 161 13.66 -13.27 -3.19
N GLN A 162 13.74 -14.36 -2.42
CA GLN A 162 12.70 -15.39 -2.43
C GLN A 162 11.49 -14.95 -1.59
N GLU A 163 10.31 -15.22 -2.11
CA GLU A 163 9.06 -15.08 -1.37
C GLU A 163 9.02 -16.08 -0.20
N LEU A 164 8.56 -15.62 0.96
CA LEU A 164 8.54 -16.39 2.19
C LEU A 164 7.11 -16.51 2.74
N GLU A 165 6.85 -17.65 3.36
CA GLU A 165 5.66 -17.88 4.16
C GLU A 165 6.02 -17.76 5.65
N PRO A 166 5.42 -16.81 6.40
CA PRO A 166 5.78 -16.59 7.81
C PRO A 166 5.72 -17.83 8.68
N LEU A 167 4.74 -18.70 8.44
CA LEU A 167 4.56 -19.94 9.20
C LEU A 167 5.62 -21.02 8.96
N LYS A 168 6.40 -20.91 7.88
CA LYS A 168 7.52 -21.81 7.54
C LYS A 168 8.88 -21.28 7.99
N MET A 169 8.96 -20.00 8.36
CA MET A 169 10.20 -19.40 8.83
C MET A 169 10.64 -19.99 10.18
N LYS A 170 11.95 -19.97 10.42
CA LYS A 170 12.54 -20.37 11.69
C LYS A 170 12.86 -19.14 12.53
N VAL A 171 12.88 -19.30 13.86
CA VAL A 171 13.26 -18.24 14.82
C VAL A 171 12.48 -16.95 14.51
N VAL A 172 11.16 -17.07 14.44
CA VAL A 172 10.29 -15.92 14.15
C VAL A 172 10.12 -15.02 15.38
N ALA A 173 10.10 -13.70 15.12
CA ALA A 173 9.86 -12.68 16.14
C ALA A 173 8.92 -11.60 15.60
N CYS A 174 8.17 -10.99 16.52
CA CYS A 174 7.43 -9.77 16.22
C CYS A 174 8.39 -8.61 16.00
N LYS A 175 8.27 -7.91 14.89
CA LYS A 175 9.13 -6.76 14.54
C LYS A 175 8.98 -5.59 15.50
N VAL A 176 7.82 -5.44 16.14
CA VAL A 176 7.53 -4.33 17.04
C VAL A 176 8.18 -4.54 18.41
N CYS A 177 7.97 -5.69 19.03
CA CYS A 177 8.39 -5.93 20.42
C CYS A 177 9.46 -7.02 20.58
N GLY A 178 9.88 -7.69 19.51
CA GLY A 178 10.90 -8.73 19.53
C GLY A 178 10.47 -10.07 20.13
N THR A 179 9.23 -10.21 20.63
CA THR A 179 8.75 -11.46 21.24
C THR A 179 8.43 -12.50 20.20
N THR A 180 8.60 -13.78 20.54
CA THR A 180 8.20 -14.90 19.71
C THR A 180 6.66 -14.96 19.62
N PRO A 181 6.07 -14.91 18.41
CA PRO A 181 4.62 -15.01 18.24
C PRO A 181 4.16 -16.46 18.39
N GLU A 182 2.89 -16.63 18.70
CA GLU A 182 2.23 -17.94 18.67
C GLU A 182 1.36 -18.10 17.41
N ARG A 183 1.00 -19.34 17.07
CA ARG A 183 0.06 -19.62 16.00
C ARG A 183 -1.36 -19.58 16.54
N ARG A 184 -2.24 -18.86 15.86
CA ARG A 184 -3.68 -18.81 16.16
C ARG A 184 -4.50 -18.95 14.92
N ALA A 185 -5.61 -19.65 15.01
CA ALA A 185 -6.61 -19.72 13.97
C ALA A 185 -7.37 -18.40 13.87
N THR A 186 -7.59 -17.93 12.65
CA THR A 186 -8.39 -16.75 12.35
C THR A 186 -9.16 -16.92 11.06
N LEU A 187 -10.30 -16.25 10.95
CA LEU A 187 -11.17 -16.31 9.77
C LEU A 187 -10.74 -15.24 8.78
N HIS A 188 -10.53 -15.65 7.54
CA HIS A 188 -10.21 -14.77 6.42
C HIS A 188 -11.23 -14.90 5.28
N TRP A 189 -11.34 -13.83 4.52
CA TRP A 189 -12.07 -13.81 3.27
C TRP A 189 -11.09 -13.98 2.12
N TYR A 190 -11.44 -14.85 1.20
CA TYR A 190 -10.68 -15.12 -0.03
C TYR A 190 -11.56 -14.84 -1.22
N LEU A 191 -11.00 -14.19 -2.24
CA LEU A 191 -11.62 -14.06 -3.55
C LEU A 191 -11.45 -15.39 -4.29
N ASP A 192 -12.52 -15.90 -4.89
CA ASP A 192 -12.52 -17.15 -5.66
C ASP A 192 -12.24 -16.87 -7.13
#